data_c6d1e3353194bb43a7ed1cb4f2b2b6d6
#
_entry.id   c6d1e3353194bb43a7ed1cb4f2b2b6d6
#
_cell.length_a   1.000
_cell.length_b   1.000
_cell.length_c   1.000
_cell.angle_alpha   90.00
_cell.angle_beta   90.00
_cell.angle_gamma   90.00
#
_symmetry.space_group_name_H-M   'P 1'
#
loop_
_entity.id
_entity.type
_entity.pdbx_description
1 polymer ?
#
loop_
_entity_poly.entity_id
_entity_poly.type
_entity_poly.pdbx_seq_one_letter_code
_entity_poly.pdbx_strand_id
1 'polypeptide(L)'
;MRRIVFLMGIAMMAVSAGAQTATPAATVGNPAPGTQTLPSAPAPATATPSAPGTSPGIQTSTMTHEQQLATDWAQLYAYKAANAGLAPPTAGEGRVVFYGDSITQGWDIAKSFPGKPYVNRGISGQTTPQMLVRFRQDVIALKPQVVVILAGTNDIAQNTGPETLEQIEDNFASMAELARANNIRVVLSSITPVYDYPWRAGMQPVQKIAALNGWLRSYAAAHGEVYLDYYSAMQDERHGLPVALSPDGVHPNAAGSAVMAPLAEKAIGEAEK
;
A
#
# COMPACT_ATOMS: atom_id res chain seq x y z
N MET A 1 6.81 -63.42 12.42
CA MET A 1 5.47 -63.51 11.80
C MET A 1 4.44 -63.34 12.86
N ARG A 2 3.87 -62.14 13.03
CA ARG A 2 2.59 -61.89 13.72
C ARG A 2 2.18 -60.51 13.29
N ARG A 3 1.11 -60.43 12.47
CA ARG A 3 0.41 -59.17 12.07
C ARG A 3 -0.50 -58.77 13.23
N ILE A 4 -0.34 -57.52 13.72
CA ILE A 4 -1.30 -56.91 14.64
C ILE A 4 -2.09 -55.88 13.83
N VAL A 5 -3.37 -56.10 13.74
CA VAL A 5 -4.37 -55.23 13.14
C VAL A 5 -4.92 -54.36 14.27
N PHE A 6 -4.77 -53.02 14.18
CA PHE A 6 -5.44 -52.06 15.08
C PHE A 6 -6.73 -51.61 14.41
N LEU A 7 -7.87 -51.99 14.97
CA LEU A 7 -9.19 -51.44 14.66
C LEU A 7 -9.32 -50.11 15.45
N MET A 8 -9.52 -49.03 14.73
CA MET A 8 -9.91 -47.74 15.33
C MET A 8 -11.42 -47.59 15.20
N GLY A 9 -12.12 -47.65 16.34
CA GLY A 9 -13.56 -47.41 16.43
C GLY A 9 -13.90 -45.93 16.34
N ILE A 10 -14.83 -45.59 15.45
CA ILE A 10 -15.39 -44.24 15.30
C ILE A 10 -16.59 -44.15 16.24
N ALA A 11 -16.51 -43.30 17.27
CA ALA A 11 -17.65 -42.95 18.11
C ALA A 11 -18.42 -41.79 17.45
N MET A 12 -19.62 -42.05 16.99
CA MET A 12 -20.63 -41.05 16.58
C MET A 12 -21.26 -40.43 17.82
N MET A 13 -21.06 -39.17 18.07
CA MET A 13 -21.88 -38.39 19.00
C MET A 13 -23.05 -37.75 18.24
N ALA A 14 -24.27 -38.14 18.61
CA ALA A 14 -25.50 -37.52 18.15
C ALA A 14 -25.73 -36.22 18.91
N VAL A 15 -25.83 -35.09 18.18
CA VAL A 15 -26.26 -33.82 18.73
C VAL A 15 -27.75 -33.67 18.52
N SER A 16 -28.52 -33.64 19.61
CA SER A 16 -29.95 -33.37 19.61
C SER A 16 -30.24 -31.89 19.32
N ALA A 17 -31.00 -31.61 18.26
CA ALA A 17 -31.49 -30.28 17.94
C ALA A 17 -32.70 -29.95 18.83
N GLY A 18 -32.56 -29.00 19.75
CA GLY A 18 -33.68 -28.41 20.48
C GLY A 18 -34.34 -27.33 19.62
N ALA A 19 -35.65 -27.53 19.33
CA ALA A 19 -36.47 -26.54 18.66
C ALA A 19 -36.81 -25.39 19.61
N GLN A 20 -36.35 -24.18 19.30
CA GLN A 20 -36.82 -22.95 19.94
C GLN A 20 -37.96 -22.35 19.14
N THR A 21 -39.13 -22.23 19.79
CA THR A 21 -40.30 -21.55 19.25
C THR A 21 -40.10 -20.05 19.23
N ALA A 22 -40.12 -19.44 18.05
CA ALA A 22 -40.07 -18.01 17.87
C ALA A 22 -41.41 -17.35 18.13
N THR A 23 -41.47 -16.37 19.00
CA THR A 23 -42.61 -15.48 19.23
C THR A 23 -42.66 -14.41 18.13
N PRO A 24 -43.81 -14.05 17.54
CA PRO A 24 -43.88 -13.06 16.47
C PRO A 24 -43.69 -11.64 17.03
N ALA A 25 -42.77 -10.90 16.45
CA ALA A 25 -42.55 -9.49 16.75
C ALA A 25 -43.65 -8.61 16.15
N ALA A 26 -44.12 -7.65 16.93
CA ALA A 26 -45.14 -6.67 16.54
C ALA A 26 -44.62 -5.76 15.43
N THR A 27 -45.44 -5.59 14.38
CA THR A 27 -45.23 -4.65 13.29
C THR A 27 -45.43 -3.22 13.77
N VAL A 28 -44.36 -2.45 13.87
CA VAL A 28 -44.40 -1.00 14.01
C VAL A 28 -44.43 -0.40 12.61
N GLY A 29 -45.53 0.27 12.28
CA GLY A 29 -45.70 0.94 10.99
C GLY A 29 -44.72 2.11 10.83
N ASN A 30 -44.02 2.14 9.71
CA ASN A 30 -43.12 3.21 9.31
C ASN A 30 -43.95 4.32 8.63
N PRO A 31 -43.85 5.60 9.00
CA PRO A 31 -44.50 6.70 8.27
C PRO A 31 -43.82 6.93 6.92
N ALA A 32 -44.59 7.23 5.90
CA ALA A 32 -44.16 7.51 4.53
C ALA A 32 -43.13 8.64 4.47
N PRO A 33 -42.10 8.56 3.59
CA PRO A 33 -41.09 9.60 3.43
C PRO A 33 -41.71 10.83 2.74
N GLY A 34 -41.67 11.97 3.44
CA GLY A 34 -41.98 13.26 2.88
C GLY A 34 -40.97 13.62 1.78
N THR A 35 -41.48 14.07 0.64
CA THR A 35 -40.68 14.53 -0.51
C THR A 35 -39.95 15.82 -0.13
N GLN A 36 -38.66 15.73 0.22
CA GLN A 36 -37.79 16.89 0.33
C GLN A 36 -37.20 17.18 -1.06
N THR A 37 -37.56 18.33 -1.62
CA THR A 37 -36.92 18.89 -2.81
C THR A 37 -35.51 19.35 -2.44
N LEU A 38 -34.49 18.67 -2.98
CA LEU A 38 -33.10 19.10 -2.88
C LEU A 38 -32.89 20.38 -3.70
N PRO A 39 -32.11 21.36 -3.19
CA PRO A 39 -31.74 22.53 -3.99
C PRO A 39 -30.82 22.10 -5.14
N SER A 40 -31.05 22.67 -6.32
CA SER A 40 -30.24 22.46 -7.54
C SER A 40 -28.78 22.78 -7.28
N ALA A 41 -27.91 21.86 -7.65
CA ALA A 41 -26.47 22.06 -7.62
C ALA A 41 -26.06 23.20 -8.58
N PRO A 42 -25.10 24.05 -8.21
CA PRO A 42 -24.56 25.05 -9.13
C PRO A 42 -23.82 24.37 -10.28
N ALA A 43 -23.93 24.97 -11.48
CA ALA A 43 -23.26 24.49 -12.69
C ALA A 43 -21.75 24.36 -12.50
N PRO A 44 -21.09 23.37 -13.12
CA PRO A 44 -19.65 23.19 -12.97
C PRO A 44 -18.90 24.37 -13.60
N ALA A 45 -18.05 25.01 -12.81
CA ALA A 45 -17.11 26.00 -13.30
C ALA A 45 -16.17 25.34 -14.32
N THR A 46 -16.01 25.97 -15.50
CA THR A 46 -15.09 25.56 -16.55
C THR A 46 -13.66 25.59 -16.01
N ALA A 47 -13.09 24.40 -15.77
CA ALA A 47 -11.70 24.26 -15.38
C ALA A 47 -10.80 24.62 -16.56
N THR A 48 -9.96 25.62 -16.39
CA THR A 48 -8.85 25.92 -17.28
C THR A 48 -7.85 24.75 -17.24
N PRO A 49 -7.37 24.20 -18.36
CA PRO A 49 -6.41 23.11 -18.33
C PRO A 49 -5.09 23.58 -17.71
N SER A 50 -4.71 22.97 -16.62
CA SER A 50 -3.41 23.18 -15.98
C SER A 50 -2.32 22.59 -16.86
N ALA A 51 -1.20 23.31 -17.00
CA ALA A 51 -0.02 22.88 -17.75
C ALA A 51 0.53 21.53 -17.25
N PRO A 52 1.06 20.66 -18.13
CA PRO A 52 1.66 19.40 -17.72
C PRO A 52 2.98 19.66 -16.99
N GLY A 53 3.09 19.25 -15.74
CA GLY A 53 4.39 19.28 -15.04
C GLY A 53 4.42 19.46 -13.54
N THR A 54 3.31 19.69 -12.85
CA THR A 54 3.30 19.72 -11.38
C THR A 54 2.44 18.56 -10.85
N SER A 55 3.08 17.61 -10.19
CA SER A 55 2.34 16.62 -9.40
C SER A 55 1.46 17.38 -8.41
N PRO A 56 0.13 17.14 -8.39
CA PRO A 56 -0.74 17.80 -7.43
C PRO A 56 -0.26 17.43 -6.03
N GLY A 57 0.09 18.44 -5.23
CA GLY A 57 0.65 18.25 -3.91
C GLY A 57 -0.30 17.52 -2.96
N ILE A 58 0.30 16.83 -2.01
CA ILE A 58 -0.43 16.25 -0.89
C ILE A 58 -1.14 17.36 -0.11
N GLN A 59 -2.41 17.16 0.27
CA GLN A 59 -3.11 18.10 1.14
C GLN A 59 -2.55 17.98 2.57
N THR A 60 -1.94 19.05 3.06
CA THR A 60 -1.48 19.12 4.45
C THR A 60 -2.65 19.48 5.35
N SER A 61 -2.91 18.63 6.35
CA SER A 61 -3.88 18.91 7.40
C SER A 61 -3.28 19.91 8.40
N THR A 62 -4.10 20.81 8.94
CA THR A 62 -3.73 21.66 10.09
C THR A 62 -3.75 20.90 11.42
N MET A 63 -4.22 19.63 11.41
CA MET A 63 -4.26 18.75 12.57
C MET A 63 -2.87 18.22 12.93
N THR A 64 -2.64 17.98 14.23
CA THR A 64 -1.46 17.23 14.66
C THR A 64 -1.52 15.79 14.12
N HIS A 65 -0.37 15.10 14.07
CA HIS A 65 -0.31 13.70 13.64
C HIS A 65 -1.25 12.82 14.48
N GLU A 66 -1.30 13.00 15.79
CA GLU A 66 -2.19 12.27 16.68
C GLU A 66 -3.69 12.53 16.37
N GLN A 67 -4.06 13.80 16.17
CA GLN A 67 -5.43 14.16 15.77
C GLN A 67 -5.79 13.56 14.41
N GLN A 68 -4.85 13.52 13.49
CA GLN A 68 -5.04 12.94 12.16
C GLN A 68 -5.25 11.42 12.27
N LEU A 69 -4.45 10.70 13.04
CA LEU A 69 -4.63 9.27 13.28
C LEU A 69 -5.96 8.96 13.98
N ALA A 70 -6.46 9.85 14.85
CA ALA A 70 -7.73 9.66 15.54
C ALA A 70 -8.96 9.89 14.64
N THR A 71 -8.86 10.74 13.62
CA THR A 71 -9.99 11.15 12.77
C THR A 71 -9.96 10.59 11.36
N ASP A 72 -8.78 10.39 10.79
CA ASP A 72 -8.54 9.80 9.47
C ASP A 72 -7.26 8.93 9.52
N TRP A 73 -7.37 7.80 10.20
CA TRP A 73 -6.25 6.92 10.48
C TRP A 73 -5.47 6.51 9.24
N ALA A 74 -6.16 6.21 8.14
CA ALA A 74 -5.54 5.82 6.87
C ALA A 74 -5.18 7.00 5.98
N GLN A 75 -5.44 8.24 6.41
CA GLN A 75 -5.19 9.47 5.66
C GLN A 75 -5.86 9.47 4.28
N LEU A 76 -7.13 9.05 4.21
CA LEU A 76 -7.93 9.01 2.99
C LEU A 76 -8.12 10.39 2.35
N TYR A 77 -7.97 11.43 3.15
CA TYR A 77 -8.06 12.82 2.72
C TYR A 77 -6.84 13.28 1.91
N ALA A 78 -5.64 12.69 2.15
CA ALA A 78 -4.36 13.22 1.67
C ALA A 78 -4.29 13.46 0.15
N TYR A 79 -4.76 12.51 -0.65
CA TYR A 79 -4.75 12.61 -2.11
C TYR A 79 -6.13 12.82 -2.74
N LYS A 80 -7.19 13.06 -1.93
CA LYS A 80 -8.56 13.16 -2.43
C LYS A 80 -8.73 14.20 -3.54
N ALA A 81 -8.22 15.40 -3.35
CA ALA A 81 -8.31 16.47 -4.36
C ALA A 81 -7.42 16.17 -5.58
N ALA A 82 -6.21 15.67 -5.34
CA ALA A 82 -5.28 15.30 -6.40
C ALA A 82 -5.83 14.16 -7.28
N ASN A 83 -6.48 13.18 -6.66
CA ASN A 83 -7.14 12.08 -7.38
C ASN A 83 -8.33 12.58 -8.22
N ALA A 84 -9.14 13.47 -7.66
CA ALA A 84 -10.29 14.05 -8.37
C ALA A 84 -9.86 14.93 -9.55
N GLY A 85 -8.71 15.59 -9.46
CA GLY A 85 -8.15 16.40 -10.56
C GLY A 85 -7.38 15.61 -11.62
N LEU A 86 -7.11 14.33 -11.39
CA LEU A 86 -6.37 13.51 -12.34
C LEU A 86 -7.31 12.99 -13.43
N ALA A 87 -7.04 13.37 -14.68
CA ALA A 87 -7.82 12.87 -15.82
C ALA A 87 -7.73 11.33 -15.93
N PRO A 88 -8.77 10.65 -16.40
CA PRO A 88 -8.68 9.22 -16.73
C PRO A 88 -7.51 8.96 -17.69
N PRO A 89 -6.79 7.83 -17.57
CA PRO A 89 -5.69 7.54 -18.49
C PRO A 89 -6.22 7.36 -19.92
N THR A 90 -5.50 7.90 -20.88
CA THR A 90 -5.76 7.66 -22.29
C THR A 90 -5.29 6.27 -22.71
N ALA A 91 -5.82 5.75 -23.82
CA ALA A 91 -5.39 4.43 -24.32
C ALA A 91 -3.88 4.46 -24.63
N GLY A 92 -3.13 3.53 -24.05
CA GLY A 92 -1.68 3.42 -24.22
C GLY A 92 -0.84 4.44 -23.43
N GLU A 93 -1.44 5.21 -22.53
CA GLU A 93 -0.70 6.18 -21.68
C GLU A 93 0.38 5.51 -20.85
N GLY A 94 0.17 4.27 -20.37
CA GLY A 94 1.16 3.58 -19.53
C GLY A 94 1.30 4.18 -18.13
N ARG A 95 0.18 4.64 -17.53
CA ARG A 95 0.21 5.20 -16.17
C ARG A 95 0.80 4.22 -15.17
N VAL A 96 1.75 4.70 -14.35
CA VAL A 96 2.32 3.97 -13.22
C VAL A 96 2.04 4.72 -11.93
N VAL A 97 1.63 3.99 -10.89
CA VAL A 97 1.49 4.55 -9.53
C VAL A 97 2.63 4.04 -8.66
N PHE A 98 3.44 4.97 -8.14
CA PHE A 98 4.38 4.70 -7.06
C PHE A 98 3.62 4.84 -5.74
N TYR A 99 3.43 3.73 -5.06
CA TYR A 99 2.60 3.61 -3.88
C TYR A 99 3.44 3.24 -2.67
N GLY A 100 3.38 4.05 -1.60
CA GLY A 100 4.29 3.83 -0.48
C GLY A 100 4.14 4.81 0.66
N ASP A 101 5.20 4.87 1.45
CA ASP A 101 5.35 5.70 2.63
C ASP A 101 6.15 7.00 2.38
N SER A 102 6.93 7.46 3.37
CA SER A 102 7.76 8.67 3.28
C SER A 102 8.85 8.57 2.22
N ILE A 103 9.40 7.39 1.97
CA ILE A 103 10.43 7.18 0.95
C ILE A 103 9.85 7.47 -0.43
N THR A 104 8.66 6.97 -0.70
CA THR A 104 7.92 7.27 -1.94
C THR A 104 7.48 8.73 -1.97
N GLN A 105 6.92 9.26 -0.89
CA GLN A 105 6.46 10.65 -0.84
C GLN A 105 7.57 11.64 -1.13
N GLY A 106 8.75 11.42 -0.54
CA GLY A 106 9.93 12.30 -0.68
C GLY A 106 10.65 12.17 -2.02
N TRP A 107 10.28 11.18 -2.83
CA TRP A 107 10.92 10.97 -4.12
C TRP A 107 10.31 11.87 -5.19
N ASP A 108 11.13 12.74 -5.77
CA ASP A 108 10.73 13.55 -6.93
C ASP A 108 10.64 12.67 -8.18
N ILE A 109 9.47 12.04 -8.37
CA ILE A 109 9.18 11.13 -9.48
C ILE A 109 9.25 11.86 -10.82
N ALA A 110 8.77 13.10 -10.89
CA ALA A 110 8.78 13.87 -12.13
C ALA A 110 10.20 14.19 -12.61
N LYS A 111 11.10 14.46 -11.66
CA LYS A 111 12.52 14.69 -11.96
C LYS A 111 13.25 13.40 -12.31
N SER A 112 12.92 12.29 -11.64
CA SER A 112 13.57 10.99 -11.85
C SER A 112 13.12 10.32 -13.16
N PHE A 113 11.88 10.59 -13.62
CA PHE A 113 11.27 9.99 -14.80
C PHE A 113 10.63 11.09 -15.69
N PRO A 114 11.44 11.96 -16.32
CA PRO A 114 10.91 13.08 -17.08
C PRO A 114 10.03 12.62 -18.25
N GLY A 115 8.84 13.22 -18.35
CA GLY A 115 7.88 12.92 -19.41
C GLY A 115 7.10 11.61 -19.26
N LYS A 116 7.31 10.85 -18.18
CA LYS A 116 6.55 9.63 -17.90
C LYS A 116 5.25 9.96 -17.15
N PRO A 117 4.14 9.25 -17.43
CA PRO A 117 2.86 9.44 -16.76
C PRO A 117 2.85 8.73 -15.37
N TYR A 118 3.86 9.01 -14.58
CA TYR A 118 4.05 8.37 -13.28
C TYR A 118 3.49 9.23 -12.15
N VAL A 119 2.77 8.60 -11.24
CA VAL A 119 2.01 9.27 -10.19
C VAL A 119 2.54 8.84 -8.83
N ASN A 120 2.95 9.81 -8.00
CA ASN A 120 3.37 9.57 -6.63
C ASN A 120 2.14 9.51 -5.70
N ARG A 121 2.04 8.42 -4.91
CA ARG A 121 1.03 8.19 -3.88
C ARG A 121 1.67 7.69 -2.58
N GLY A 122 2.84 8.25 -2.24
CA GLY A 122 3.50 8.05 -0.94
C GLY A 122 2.89 8.91 0.15
N ILE A 123 2.77 8.39 1.37
CA ILE A 123 2.36 9.15 2.56
C ILE A 123 3.30 8.82 3.71
N SER A 124 3.94 9.84 4.26
CA SER A 124 4.93 9.70 5.32
C SER A 124 4.39 8.98 6.55
N GLY A 125 5.21 8.08 7.09
CA GLY A 125 4.92 7.35 8.32
C GLY A 125 3.91 6.21 8.19
N GLN A 126 3.32 6.00 7.01
CA GLN A 126 2.29 4.97 6.82
C GLN A 126 2.84 3.55 6.92
N THR A 127 2.02 2.71 7.55
CA THR A 127 2.17 1.25 7.65
C THR A 127 1.30 0.55 6.60
N THR A 128 1.57 -0.72 6.35
CA THR A 128 0.86 -1.51 5.33
C THR A 128 -0.65 -1.60 5.55
N PRO A 129 -1.21 -1.73 6.78
CA PRO A 129 -2.67 -1.71 6.97
C PRO A 129 -3.29 -0.35 6.61
N GLN A 130 -2.62 0.78 6.86
CA GLN A 130 -3.11 2.09 6.41
C GLN A 130 -3.10 2.19 4.88
N MET A 131 -2.04 1.69 4.24
CA MET A 131 -1.94 1.63 2.79
C MET A 131 -3.03 0.72 2.21
N LEU A 132 -3.31 -0.44 2.78
CA LEU A 132 -4.38 -1.33 2.32
C LEU A 132 -5.74 -0.61 2.30
N VAL A 133 -6.08 0.15 3.32
CA VAL A 133 -7.36 0.89 3.41
C VAL A 133 -7.51 1.92 2.27
N ARG A 134 -6.46 2.66 1.93
CA ARG A 134 -6.51 3.68 0.87
C ARG A 134 -6.20 3.16 -0.55
N PHE A 135 -5.91 1.85 -0.71
CA PHE A 135 -5.48 1.27 -1.98
C PHE A 135 -6.49 1.49 -3.11
N ARG A 136 -7.78 1.39 -2.81
CA ARG A 136 -8.82 1.59 -3.82
C ARG A 136 -8.81 2.99 -4.41
N GLN A 137 -8.76 4.03 -3.55
CA GLN A 137 -8.85 5.41 -4.03
C GLN A 137 -7.55 5.92 -4.66
N ASP A 138 -6.40 5.45 -4.16
CA ASP A 138 -5.09 6.00 -4.54
C ASP A 138 -4.36 5.14 -5.58
N VAL A 139 -4.88 3.93 -5.88
CA VAL A 139 -4.34 3.05 -6.91
C VAL A 139 -5.44 2.63 -7.89
N ILE A 140 -6.43 1.85 -7.46
CA ILE A 140 -7.40 1.22 -8.36
C ILE A 140 -8.22 2.26 -9.14
N ALA A 141 -8.70 3.31 -8.46
CA ALA A 141 -9.51 4.36 -9.09
C ALA A 141 -8.73 5.19 -10.13
N LEU A 142 -7.40 5.21 -10.03
CA LEU A 142 -6.52 5.90 -10.98
C LEU A 142 -6.24 5.09 -12.25
N LYS A 143 -6.65 3.81 -12.25
CA LYS A 143 -6.53 2.88 -13.39
C LYS A 143 -5.11 2.81 -13.98
N PRO A 144 -4.07 2.61 -13.16
CA PRO A 144 -2.71 2.48 -13.68
C PRO A 144 -2.53 1.15 -14.42
N GLN A 145 -1.55 1.09 -15.31
CA GLN A 145 -1.08 -0.16 -15.90
C GLN A 145 -0.24 -0.95 -14.90
N VAL A 146 0.59 -0.25 -14.12
CA VAL A 146 1.51 -0.83 -13.13
C VAL A 146 1.39 -0.08 -11.81
N VAL A 147 1.46 -0.81 -10.70
CA VAL A 147 1.69 -0.24 -9.36
C VAL A 147 3.04 -0.73 -8.83
N VAL A 148 3.87 0.21 -8.35
CA VAL A 148 5.12 -0.08 -7.62
C VAL A 148 4.84 0.13 -6.14
N ILE A 149 4.94 -0.95 -5.34
CA ILE A 149 4.63 -0.90 -3.90
C ILE A 149 5.92 -0.95 -3.10
N LEU A 150 6.20 0.12 -2.34
CA LEU A 150 7.30 0.22 -1.39
C LEU A 150 6.76 0.53 0.00
N ALA A 151 6.85 -0.41 0.94
CA ALA A 151 6.27 -0.32 2.27
C ALA A 151 6.98 -1.24 3.27
N GLY A 152 6.54 -1.26 4.53
CA GLY A 152 6.96 -2.21 5.55
C GLY A 152 8.00 -1.66 6.53
N THR A 153 8.72 -0.61 6.19
CA THR A 153 9.72 -0.02 7.11
C THR A 153 9.05 0.57 8.37
N ASN A 154 7.90 1.23 8.21
CA ASN A 154 7.15 1.82 9.32
C ASN A 154 6.42 0.77 10.17
N ASP A 155 6.03 -0.34 9.58
CA ASP A 155 5.47 -1.51 10.26
C ASP A 155 6.54 -2.11 11.21
N ILE A 156 7.74 -2.36 10.70
CA ILE A 156 8.88 -2.84 11.48
C ILE A 156 9.25 -1.84 12.58
N ALA A 157 9.15 -0.53 12.31
CA ALA A 157 9.33 0.54 13.29
C ALA A 157 8.14 0.66 14.26
N GLN A 158 7.03 -0.06 14.04
CA GLN A 158 5.83 -0.06 14.87
C GLN A 158 5.16 1.33 14.99
N ASN A 159 5.10 2.08 13.89
CA ASN A 159 4.54 3.44 13.89
C ASN A 159 3.05 3.48 14.26
N THR A 160 2.30 2.43 13.97
CA THR A 160 0.87 2.28 14.33
C THR A 160 0.61 1.18 15.35
N GLY A 161 1.66 0.72 16.01
CA GLY A 161 1.60 -0.37 16.98
C GLY A 161 2.40 -1.60 16.52
N PRO A 162 2.51 -2.63 17.38
CA PRO A 162 3.25 -3.85 17.04
C PRO A 162 2.50 -4.67 15.99
N GLU A 163 3.22 -5.13 14.98
CA GLU A 163 2.75 -6.05 13.94
C GLU A 163 3.72 -7.23 13.81
N THR A 164 3.20 -8.41 13.49
CA THR A 164 4.04 -9.57 13.12
C THR A 164 4.44 -9.48 11.66
N LEU A 165 5.49 -10.19 11.26
CA LEU A 165 5.89 -10.23 9.84
C LEU A 165 4.77 -10.81 8.97
N GLU A 166 4.05 -11.83 9.45
CA GLU A 166 2.92 -12.44 8.75
C GLU A 166 1.79 -11.42 8.50
N GLN A 167 1.49 -10.53 9.45
CA GLN A 167 0.49 -9.48 9.25
C GLN A 167 0.91 -8.48 8.16
N ILE A 168 2.20 -8.13 8.12
CA ILE A 168 2.76 -7.27 7.07
C ILE A 168 2.69 -7.98 5.71
N GLU A 169 3.06 -9.26 5.66
CA GLU A 169 2.98 -10.13 4.48
C GLU A 169 1.55 -10.25 3.95
N ASP A 170 0.57 -10.46 4.82
CA ASP A 170 -0.86 -10.51 4.48
C ASP A 170 -1.37 -9.20 3.88
N ASN A 171 -0.90 -8.04 4.37
CA ASN A 171 -1.24 -6.74 3.80
C ASN A 171 -0.66 -6.56 2.40
N PHE A 172 0.58 -6.97 2.17
CA PHE A 172 1.19 -6.97 0.83
C PHE A 172 0.44 -7.89 -0.13
N ALA A 173 0.14 -9.13 0.31
CA ALA A 173 -0.64 -10.09 -0.46
C ALA A 173 -2.00 -9.51 -0.85
N SER A 174 -2.71 -8.92 0.10
CA SER A 174 -4.02 -8.29 -0.12
C SER A 174 -3.95 -7.15 -1.15
N MET A 175 -2.95 -6.26 -1.06
CA MET A 175 -2.76 -5.19 -2.05
C MET A 175 -2.46 -5.74 -3.44
N ALA A 176 -1.61 -6.77 -3.53
CA ALA A 176 -1.26 -7.41 -4.79
C ALA A 176 -2.48 -8.12 -5.42
N GLU A 177 -3.27 -8.83 -4.63
CA GLU A 177 -4.51 -9.47 -5.07
C GLU A 177 -5.53 -8.45 -5.56
N LEU A 178 -5.72 -7.35 -4.85
CA LEU A 178 -6.58 -6.24 -5.26
C LEU A 178 -6.12 -5.64 -6.59
N ALA A 179 -4.81 -5.46 -6.79
CA ALA A 179 -4.25 -4.96 -8.05
C ALA A 179 -4.56 -5.92 -9.21
N ARG A 180 -4.24 -7.22 -9.05
CA ARG A 180 -4.50 -8.26 -10.07
C ARG A 180 -5.97 -8.35 -10.43
N ALA A 181 -6.87 -8.33 -9.42
CA ALA A 181 -8.33 -8.36 -9.63
C ALA A 181 -8.86 -7.16 -10.42
N ASN A 182 -8.07 -6.09 -10.53
CA ASN A 182 -8.37 -4.88 -11.31
C ASN A 182 -7.48 -4.72 -12.55
N ASN A 183 -6.81 -5.79 -13.01
CA ASN A 183 -5.91 -5.83 -14.17
C ASN A 183 -4.74 -4.84 -14.07
N ILE A 184 -4.24 -4.61 -12.86
CA ILE A 184 -3.08 -3.79 -12.58
C ILE A 184 -1.89 -4.72 -12.33
N ARG A 185 -0.81 -4.55 -13.06
CA ARG A 185 0.42 -5.30 -12.87
C ARG A 185 1.16 -4.79 -11.62
N VAL A 186 1.80 -5.70 -10.93
CA VAL A 186 2.41 -5.41 -9.62
C VAL A 186 3.93 -5.52 -9.69
N VAL A 187 4.58 -4.49 -9.17
CA VAL A 187 6.00 -4.50 -8.84
C VAL A 187 6.11 -4.39 -7.31
N LEU A 188 6.58 -5.47 -6.67
CA LEU A 188 6.85 -5.48 -5.23
C LEU A 188 8.31 -5.08 -5.01
N SER A 189 8.55 -3.92 -4.41
CA SER A 189 9.93 -3.55 -4.08
C SER A 189 10.37 -4.13 -2.76
N SER A 190 11.65 -4.43 -2.65
CA SER A 190 12.27 -4.65 -1.35
C SER A 190 12.09 -3.42 -0.46
N ILE A 191 11.99 -3.63 0.85
CA ILE A 191 12.24 -2.59 1.84
C ILE A 191 13.70 -2.16 1.69
N THR A 192 13.96 -0.85 1.72
CA THR A 192 15.30 -0.30 1.68
C THR A 192 16.11 -0.71 2.91
N PRO A 193 17.46 -0.75 2.84
CA PRO A 193 18.27 -1.07 3.99
C PRO A 193 18.08 -0.05 5.12
N VAL A 194 17.89 -0.52 6.36
CA VAL A 194 17.89 0.32 7.57
C VAL A 194 18.64 -0.41 8.67
N TYR A 195 19.68 0.22 9.21
CA TYR A 195 20.44 -0.32 10.33
C TYR A 195 19.72 -0.12 11.66
N ASP A 196 19.17 1.08 11.89
CA ASP A 196 18.31 1.43 13.01
C ASP A 196 17.45 2.64 12.67
N TYR A 197 16.36 2.86 13.40
CA TYR A 197 15.46 3.99 13.16
C TYR A 197 15.82 5.17 14.05
N PRO A 198 16.09 6.37 13.50
CA PRO A 198 16.46 7.54 14.31
C PRO A 198 15.35 7.99 15.29
N TRP A 199 14.08 7.73 14.95
CA TRP A 199 12.94 8.06 15.82
C TRP A 199 12.55 6.92 16.78
N ARG A 200 13.13 5.73 16.63
CA ARG A 200 12.84 4.55 17.45
C ARG A 200 14.05 3.62 17.50
N ALA A 201 15.10 4.09 18.15
CA ALA A 201 16.36 3.35 18.25
C ALA A 201 16.22 2.01 18.98
N GLY A 202 17.01 1.03 18.58
CA GLY A 202 17.05 -0.30 19.21
C GLY A 202 16.05 -1.30 18.66
N MET A 203 15.32 -0.99 17.59
CA MET A 203 14.34 -1.92 16.96
C MET A 203 15.00 -3.09 16.23
N GLN A 204 16.31 -3.02 15.95
CA GLN A 204 17.08 -4.06 15.26
C GLN A 204 16.42 -4.55 13.97
N PRO A 205 16.15 -3.64 12.99
CA PRO A 205 15.32 -3.96 11.84
C PRO A 205 15.98 -4.91 10.83
N VAL A 206 17.29 -5.01 10.79
CA VAL A 206 18.07 -5.71 9.75
C VAL A 206 17.55 -7.11 9.46
N GLN A 207 17.35 -7.94 10.49
CA GLN A 207 16.89 -9.31 10.32
C GLN A 207 15.42 -9.39 9.86
N LYS A 208 14.57 -8.47 10.35
CA LYS A 208 13.16 -8.39 9.95
C LYS A 208 13.03 -7.94 8.50
N ILE A 209 13.82 -6.95 8.09
CA ILE A 209 13.88 -6.49 6.68
C ILE A 209 14.36 -7.62 5.78
N ALA A 210 15.41 -8.34 6.16
CA ALA A 210 15.91 -9.47 5.37
C ALA A 210 14.85 -10.56 5.19
N ALA A 211 14.14 -10.92 6.27
CA ALA A 211 13.07 -11.92 6.23
C ALA A 211 11.93 -11.48 5.32
N LEU A 212 11.43 -10.25 5.50
CA LEU A 212 10.32 -9.73 4.70
C LEU A 212 10.69 -9.54 3.22
N ASN A 213 11.93 -9.11 2.93
CA ASN A 213 12.42 -9.04 1.54
C ASN A 213 12.55 -10.43 0.90
N GLY A 214 12.93 -11.45 1.68
CA GLY A 214 12.91 -12.85 1.25
C GLY A 214 11.52 -13.34 0.88
N TRP A 215 10.54 -13.01 1.72
CA TRP A 215 9.13 -13.33 1.46
C TRP A 215 8.61 -12.58 0.22
N LEU A 216 8.82 -11.25 0.11
CA LEU A 216 8.39 -10.44 -1.05
C LEU A 216 8.93 -10.99 -2.37
N ARG A 217 10.21 -11.39 -2.40
CA ARG A 217 10.82 -12.02 -3.58
C ARG A 217 10.13 -13.34 -3.94
N SER A 218 9.88 -14.19 -2.94
CA SER A 218 9.23 -15.49 -3.13
C SER A 218 7.78 -15.34 -3.56
N TYR A 219 7.06 -14.41 -2.95
CA TYR A 219 5.68 -14.11 -3.29
C TYR A 219 5.55 -13.60 -4.73
N ALA A 220 6.37 -12.62 -5.13
CA ALA A 220 6.39 -12.10 -6.49
C ALA A 220 6.65 -13.21 -7.52
N ALA A 221 7.64 -14.06 -7.28
CA ALA A 221 7.96 -15.18 -8.16
C ALA A 221 6.80 -16.19 -8.27
N ALA A 222 6.13 -16.50 -7.17
CA ALA A 222 5.01 -17.45 -7.13
C ALA A 222 3.76 -16.95 -7.88
N HIS A 223 3.60 -15.62 -8.00
CA HIS A 223 2.42 -15.00 -8.61
C HIS A 223 2.68 -14.36 -9.98
N GLY A 224 3.90 -14.52 -10.51
CA GLY A 224 4.29 -13.92 -11.81
C GLY A 224 4.39 -12.38 -11.74
N GLU A 225 4.68 -11.84 -10.58
CA GLU A 225 4.90 -10.42 -10.32
C GLU A 225 6.39 -10.08 -10.37
N VAL A 226 6.72 -8.82 -10.51
CA VAL A 226 8.11 -8.37 -10.54
C VAL A 226 8.59 -8.00 -9.15
N TYR A 227 9.73 -8.56 -8.73
CA TYR A 227 10.44 -8.12 -7.52
C TYR A 227 11.50 -7.09 -7.86
N LEU A 228 11.43 -5.92 -7.23
CA LEU A 228 12.35 -4.80 -7.41
C LEU A 228 13.33 -4.73 -6.23
N ASP A 229 14.60 -5.05 -6.46
CA ASP A 229 15.62 -5.14 -5.41
C ASP A 229 16.37 -3.82 -5.20
N TYR A 230 15.83 -2.92 -4.42
CA TYR A 230 16.55 -1.74 -3.93
C TYR A 230 17.56 -2.10 -2.84
N TYR A 231 17.21 -3.10 -2.00
CA TYR A 231 18.03 -3.46 -0.83
C TYR A 231 19.45 -3.81 -1.21
N SER A 232 19.62 -4.75 -2.14
CA SER A 232 20.95 -5.21 -2.57
C SER A 232 21.79 -4.11 -3.21
N ALA A 233 21.15 -3.15 -3.89
CA ALA A 233 21.85 -2.06 -4.57
C ALA A 233 22.27 -0.91 -3.64
N MET A 234 21.66 -0.80 -2.46
CA MET A 234 21.78 0.39 -1.61
C MET A 234 22.40 0.12 -0.24
N GLN A 235 22.59 -1.15 0.18
CA GLN A 235 23.09 -1.48 1.50
C GLN A 235 24.58 -1.23 1.65
N ASP A 236 25.00 -0.84 2.87
CA ASP A 236 26.40 -0.84 3.32
C ASP A 236 26.77 -2.20 4.00
N GLU A 237 27.99 -2.29 4.52
CA GLU A 237 28.51 -3.49 5.21
C GLU A 237 27.71 -3.82 6.49
N ARG A 238 26.98 -2.86 7.07
CA ARG A 238 26.13 -3.03 8.26
C ARG A 238 24.68 -3.35 7.89
N HIS A 239 24.38 -3.52 6.61
CA HIS A 239 23.02 -3.69 6.09
C HIS A 239 22.11 -2.49 6.33
N GLY A 240 22.67 -1.26 6.36
CA GLY A 240 21.97 0.00 6.43
C GLY A 240 22.16 0.83 5.16
N LEU A 241 21.48 1.97 5.07
CA LEU A 241 21.75 2.96 4.03
C LEU A 241 23.01 3.77 4.40
N PRO A 242 24.03 3.83 3.51
CA PRO A 242 25.20 4.66 3.74
C PRO A 242 24.83 6.15 3.72
N VAL A 243 25.59 6.97 4.46
CA VAL A 243 25.41 8.42 4.56
C VAL A 243 25.41 9.11 3.18
N ALA A 244 26.15 8.57 2.22
CA ALA A 244 26.16 9.08 0.84
C ALA A 244 24.79 9.01 0.16
N LEU A 245 23.98 8.02 0.51
CA LEU A 245 22.65 7.78 -0.08
C LEU A 245 21.50 8.27 0.81
N SER A 246 21.73 8.49 2.11
CA SER A 246 20.71 8.89 3.08
C SER A 246 21.32 9.69 4.23
N PRO A 247 20.79 10.87 4.58
CA PRO A 247 21.32 11.67 5.69
C PRO A 247 20.95 11.11 7.07
N ASP A 248 19.90 10.32 7.17
CA ASP A 248 19.35 9.77 8.42
C ASP A 248 19.38 8.23 8.49
N GLY A 249 19.88 7.58 7.43
CA GLY A 249 19.96 6.12 7.35
C GLY A 249 18.64 5.43 6.97
N VAL A 250 17.58 6.18 6.62
CA VAL A 250 16.26 5.67 6.23
C VAL A 250 15.76 6.30 4.92
N HIS A 251 15.81 7.62 4.81
CA HIS A 251 15.24 8.35 3.68
C HIS A 251 16.31 8.64 2.62
N PRO A 252 16.19 8.09 1.40
CA PRO A 252 17.13 8.34 0.32
C PRO A 252 17.18 9.83 -0.05
N ASN A 253 18.40 10.37 -0.18
CA ASN A 253 18.66 11.68 -0.75
C ASN A 253 18.64 11.61 -2.30
N ALA A 254 19.05 12.70 -2.97
CA ALA A 254 19.12 12.74 -4.44
C ALA A 254 20.04 11.66 -5.04
N ALA A 255 21.15 11.32 -4.37
CA ALA A 255 22.03 10.24 -4.81
C ALA A 255 21.37 8.86 -4.61
N GLY A 256 20.67 8.65 -3.48
CA GLY A 256 19.87 7.45 -3.27
C GLY A 256 18.78 7.29 -4.31
N SER A 257 18.03 8.36 -4.61
CA SER A 257 17.01 8.36 -5.67
C SER A 257 17.60 8.05 -7.05
N ALA A 258 18.83 8.53 -7.33
CA ALA A 258 19.52 8.22 -8.58
C ALA A 258 19.91 6.74 -8.72
N VAL A 259 20.15 6.04 -7.59
CA VAL A 259 20.33 4.57 -7.60
C VAL A 259 18.98 3.86 -7.82
N MET A 260 17.90 4.33 -7.18
CA MET A 260 16.59 3.71 -7.27
C MET A 260 15.94 3.82 -8.65
N ALA A 261 16.10 4.96 -9.33
CA ALA A 261 15.36 5.27 -10.56
C ALA A 261 15.59 4.25 -11.70
N PRO A 262 16.81 3.89 -12.10
CA PRO A 262 17.03 2.93 -13.18
C PRO A 262 16.55 1.52 -12.81
N LEU A 263 16.57 1.14 -11.53
CA LEU A 263 16.06 -0.14 -11.07
C LEU A 263 14.53 -0.19 -11.17
N ALA A 264 13.85 0.89 -10.77
CA ALA A 264 12.40 1.00 -10.92
C ALA A 264 11.98 0.98 -12.38
N GLU A 265 12.64 1.74 -13.25
CA GLU A 265 12.31 1.76 -14.69
C GLU A 265 12.47 0.39 -15.34
N LYS A 266 13.55 -0.33 -15.00
CA LYS A 266 13.74 -1.71 -15.44
C LYS A 266 12.61 -2.63 -14.97
N ALA A 267 12.25 -2.58 -13.69
CA ALA A 267 11.20 -3.43 -13.12
C ALA A 267 9.81 -3.11 -13.71
N ILE A 268 9.50 -1.82 -13.95
CA ILE A 268 8.28 -1.41 -14.64
C ILE A 268 8.25 -1.99 -16.05
N GLY A 269 9.33 -1.84 -16.83
CA GLY A 269 9.42 -2.40 -18.17
C GLY A 269 9.37 -3.93 -18.23
N GLU A 270 9.75 -4.63 -17.17
CA GLU A 270 9.54 -6.08 -17.00
C GLU A 270 8.07 -6.42 -16.74
N ALA A 271 7.40 -5.64 -15.88
CA ALA A 271 6.00 -5.83 -15.57
C ALA A 271 5.08 -5.51 -16.79
N GLU A 272 5.48 -4.67 -17.70
CA GLU A 272 4.70 -4.29 -18.90
C GLU A 272 4.68 -5.37 -19.99
N LYS A 273 5.56 -6.36 -19.93
CA LYS A 273 5.61 -7.50 -20.88
C LYS A 273 4.54 -8.53 -20.57
#